data_86d36be1f41bfd46c4d1ca20ff2af3b9
#
_entry.id   86d36be1f41bfd46c4d1ca20ff2af3b9
#
_cell.length_a   1.000
_cell.length_b   1.000
_cell.length_c   1.000
_cell.angle_alpha   90.00
_cell.angle_beta   90.00
_cell.angle_gamma   90.00
#
_symmetry.space_group_name_H-M   'P 1'
#
loop_
_entity.id
_entity.type
_entity.pdbx_description
1 polymer ?
#
loop_
_entity_poly.entity_id
_entity_poly.type
_entity_poly.pdbx_seq_one_letter_code
_entity_poly.pdbx_strand_id
1 'polypeptide(L)'
;MNLSDAEMFERMEEGWRSGLPRTVCGGGSLPLFTENARRVLPLWCARYDIESVCDAGAGDMAWREGMLWNIDYTAYDLIPRHPSVQRWDITAEPLPRVDLILCRMVLNHIQPRVPQTLALFKQSAHYLAATQYGDDAPQRSKQFYRLDLRKWLGEPIEVVQDGPEDFGQLALWRLG
;
A
#
# COMPACT_ATOMS: atom_id res chain seq x y z
N MET A 1 22.90 -15.17 -3.56
CA MET A 1 21.89 -15.11 -4.63
C MET A 1 20.80 -14.16 -4.15
N ASN A 2 20.62 -13.03 -4.82
CA ASN A 2 19.52 -12.12 -4.47
C ASN A 2 18.23 -12.65 -5.08
N LEU A 3 17.21 -12.84 -4.25
CA LEU A 3 15.87 -13.23 -4.69
C LEU A 3 15.25 -12.09 -5.53
N SER A 4 14.46 -12.45 -6.53
CA SER A 4 13.53 -11.50 -7.16
C SER A 4 12.46 -11.07 -6.14
N ASP A 5 11.77 -9.95 -6.38
CA ASP A 5 10.69 -9.52 -5.50
C ASP A 5 9.58 -10.55 -5.40
N ALA A 6 9.24 -11.21 -6.51
CA ALA A 6 8.24 -12.27 -6.51
C ALA A 6 8.64 -13.42 -5.58
N GLU A 7 9.87 -13.93 -5.69
CA GLU A 7 10.38 -14.99 -4.80
C GLU A 7 10.44 -14.53 -3.34
N MET A 8 10.76 -13.27 -3.10
CA MET A 8 10.74 -12.70 -1.76
C MET A 8 9.33 -12.69 -1.17
N PHE A 9 8.34 -12.22 -1.91
CA PHE A 9 6.95 -12.17 -1.46
C PHE A 9 6.35 -13.57 -1.26
N GLU A 10 6.66 -14.53 -2.13
CA GLU A 10 6.24 -15.93 -1.96
C GLU A 10 6.77 -16.52 -0.64
N ARG A 11 8.03 -16.28 -0.30
CA ARG A 11 8.60 -16.74 0.98
C ARG A 11 7.99 -16.06 2.20
N MET A 12 7.66 -14.76 2.09
CA MET A 12 6.97 -14.05 3.17
C MET A 12 5.57 -14.67 3.38
N GLU A 13 4.87 -14.98 2.31
CA GLU A 13 3.56 -15.63 2.34
C GLU A 13 3.59 -16.97 3.06
N GLU A 14 4.57 -17.83 2.79
CA GLU A 14 4.73 -19.11 3.49
C GLU A 14 4.83 -18.92 5.01
N GLY A 15 5.56 -17.90 5.45
CA GLY A 15 5.66 -17.53 6.87
C GLY A 15 4.33 -17.04 7.46
N TRP A 16 3.54 -16.30 6.70
CA TRP A 16 2.26 -15.75 7.17
C TRP A 16 1.14 -16.79 7.21
N ARG A 17 1.08 -17.70 6.25
CA ARG A 17 0.08 -18.78 6.18
C ARG A 17 0.07 -19.67 7.43
N SER A 18 1.22 -19.86 8.05
CA SER A 18 1.33 -20.69 9.27
C SER A 18 0.76 -20.03 10.51
N GLY A 19 0.58 -18.71 10.54
CA GLY A 19 0.15 -17.96 11.72
C GLY A 19 -1.14 -17.16 11.59
N LEU A 20 -1.65 -16.97 10.36
CA LEU A 20 -2.77 -16.06 10.10
C LEU A 20 -3.80 -16.70 9.18
N PRO A 21 -4.81 -17.42 9.70
CA PRO A 21 -5.74 -18.23 8.91
C PRO A 21 -6.66 -17.42 7.97
N ARG A 22 -6.71 -16.09 8.08
CA ARG A 22 -7.61 -15.23 7.30
C ARG A 22 -6.94 -14.41 6.21
N THR A 23 -5.63 -14.41 6.11
CA THR A 23 -4.89 -13.67 5.08
C THR A 23 -3.55 -14.32 4.79
N VAL A 24 -3.13 -14.27 3.55
CA VAL A 24 -1.79 -14.65 3.10
C VAL A 24 -0.86 -13.46 2.96
N CYS A 25 -1.37 -12.24 3.23
CA CYS A 25 -0.64 -10.98 3.06
C CYS A 25 -0.16 -10.35 4.39
N GLY A 26 -0.12 -11.14 5.46
CA GLY A 26 0.36 -10.70 6.77
C GLY A 26 -0.71 -9.97 7.62
N GLY A 27 -0.40 -9.79 8.90
CA GLY A 27 -1.32 -9.22 9.88
C GLY A 27 -1.85 -7.83 9.54
N GLY A 28 -1.04 -7.03 8.83
CA GLY A 28 -1.42 -5.70 8.38
C GLY A 28 -2.64 -5.65 7.44
N SER A 29 -3.01 -6.79 6.81
CA SER A 29 -4.18 -6.89 5.94
C SER A 29 -5.47 -7.27 6.68
N LEU A 30 -5.40 -7.62 7.96
CA LEU A 30 -6.59 -7.99 8.72
C LEU A 30 -7.49 -6.79 9.00
N PRO A 31 -8.83 -6.96 9.01
CA PRO A 31 -9.79 -5.88 9.27
C PRO A 31 -9.51 -5.09 10.55
N LEU A 32 -9.06 -5.77 11.62
CA LEU A 32 -8.70 -5.12 12.89
C LEU A 32 -7.57 -4.09 12.74
N PHE A 33 -6.61 -4.33 11.86
CA PHE A 33 -5.46 -3.44 11.64
C PHE A 33 -5.70 -2.43 10.51
N THR A 34 -6.84 -2.51 9.82
CA THR A 34 -7.19 -1.63 8.71
C THR A 34 -8.38 -0.72 9.01
N GLU A 35 -8.90 -0.74 10.24
CA GLU A 35 -10.10 0.01 10.62
C GLU A 35 -9.99 1.51 10.32
N ASN A 36 -8.87 2.12 10.67
CA ASN A 36 -8.63 3.53 10.41
C ASN A 36 -8.54 3.84 8.91
N ALA A 37 -7.80 3.03 8.14
CA ALA A 37 -7.74 3.17 6.68
C ALA A 37 -9.12 3.06 6.05
N ARG A 38 -9.91 2.05 6.43
CA ARG A 38 -11.27 1.82 5.95
C ARG A 38 -12.21 2.97 6.26
N ARG A 39 -12.03 3.63 7.40
CA ARG A 39 -12.82 4.79 7.82
C ARG A 39 -12.42 6.07 7.08
N VAL A 40 -11.11 6.33 6.91
CA VAL A 40 -10.67 7.62 6.38
C VAL A 40 -10.62 7.70 4.87
N LEU A 41 -10.33 6.60 4.16
CA LEU A 41 -10.23 6.61 2.70
C LEU A 41 -11.49 7.14 2.01
N PRO A 42 -12.72 6.70 2.36
CA PRO A 42 -13.94 7.29 1.78
C PRO A 42 -14.10 8.78 2.11
N LEU A 43 -13.68 9.21 3.31
CA LEU A 43 -13.76 10.62 3.73
C LEU A 43 -12.76 11.48 2.95
N TRP A 44 -11.55 10.99 2.71
CA TRP A 44 -10.56 11.67 1.88
C TRP A 44 -11.03 11.76 0.42
N CYS A 45 -11.58 10.67 -0.12
CA CYS A 45 -12.13 10.69 -1.47
C CYS A 45 -13.23 11.74 -1.63
N ALA A 46 -14.17 11.81 -0.68
CA ALA A 46 -15.23 12.82 -0.70
C ALA A 46 -14.68 14.25 -0.51
N ARG A 47 -13.65 14.45 0.32
CA ARG A 47 -13.05 15.77 0.59
C ARG A 47 -12.27 16.33 -0.59
N TYR A 48 -11.61 15.47 -1.36
CA TYR A 48 -10.69 15.85 -2.44
C TYR A 48 -11.22 15.54 -3.84
N ASP A 49 -12.52 15.26 -3.96
CA ASP A 49 -13.21 14.94 -5.23
C ASP A 49 -12.50 13.79 -5.99
N ILE A 50 -12.09 12.74 -5.25
CA ILE A 50 -11.47 11.54 -5.80
C ILE A 50 -12.58 10.57 -6.20
N GLU A 51 -12.66 10.22 -7.48
CA GLU A 51 -13.68 9.34 -8.06
C GLU A 51 -13.12 7.97 -8.44
N SER A 52 -11.80 7.86 -8.60
CA SER A 52 -11.12 6.63 -9.02
C SER A 52 -9.93 6.29 -8.11
N VAL A 53 -9.82 5.00 -7.73
CA VAL A 53 -8.76 4.47 -6.85
C VAL A 53 -8.11 3.25 -7.47
N CYS A 54 -6.79 3.26 -7.51
CA CYS A 54 -5.96 2.10 -7.82
C CYS A 54 -5.28 1.62 -6.55
N ASP A 55 -5.54 0.38 -6.13
CA ASP A 55 -4.85 -0.27 -5.01
C ASP A 55 -3.61 -1.01 -5.53
N ALA A 56 -2.45 -0.44 -5.24
CA ALA A 56 -1.14 -0.88 -5.70
C ALA A 56 -0.46 -1.77 -4.64
N GLY A 57 -0.55 -3.07 -4.83
CA GLY A 57 -0.19 -4.09 -3.85
C GLY A 57 -1.39 -4.53 -3.02
N ALA A 58 -2.51 -4.80 -3.71
CA ALA A 58 -3.81 -5.12 -3.11
C ALA A 58 -3.82 -6.47 -2.37
N GLY A 59 -2.84 -7.35 -2.63
CA GLY A 59 -2.72 -8.65 -1.99
C GLY A 59 -3.92 -9.54 -2.21
N ASP A 60 -4.48 -10.07 -1.12
CA ASP A 60 -5.67 -10.92 -1.11
C ASP A 60 -6.98 -10.16 -0.87
N MET A 61 -6.95 -8.84 -0.86
CA MET A 61 -8.11 -7.96 -0.62
C MET A 61 -8.74 -8.07 0.78
N ALA A 62 -8.13 -8.81 1.72
CA ALA A 62 -8.68 -9.01 3.06
C ALA A 62 -8.93 -7.69 3.81
N TRP A 63 -8.10 -6.68 3.60
CA TRP A 63 -8.24 -5.37 4.21
C TRP A 63 -9.56 -4.67 3.88
N ARG A 64 -10.15 -5.00 2.70
CA ARG A 64 -11.36 -4.38 2.15
C ARG A 64 -12.62 -5.23 2.36
N GLU A 65 -12.50 -6.43 2.89
CA GLU A 65 -13.64 -7.34 3.07
C GLU A 65 -14.79 -6.67 3.82
N GLY A 66 -16.02 -6.73 3.26
CA GLY A 66 -17.22 -6.12 3.83
C GLY A 66 -17.25 -4.59 3.83
N MET A 67 -16.31 -3.91 3.17
CA MET A 67 -16.30 -2.45 3.05
C MET A 67 -17.26 -2.00 1.95
N LEU A 68 -18.25 -1.19 2.31
CA LEU A 68 -19.14 -0.51 1.35
C LEU A 68 -18.48 0.82 0.94
N TRP A 69 -17.88 0.82 -0.24
CA TRP A 69 -17.20 1.99 -0.78
C TRP A 69 -17.57 2.13 -2.26
N ASN A 70 -18.47 3.07 -2.55
CA ASN A 70 -18.94 3.34 -3.92
C ASN A 70 -17.93 4.25 -4.62
N ILE A 71 -16.93 3.65 -5.28
CA ILE A 71 -15.87 4.33 -6.02
C ILE A 71 -15.43 3.45 -7.19
N ASP A 72 -14.94 4.04 -8.25
CA ASP A 72 -14.25 3.29 -9.30
C ASP A 72 -12.94 2.75 -8.74
N TYR A 73 -12.89 1.44 -8.50
CA TYR A 73 -11.79 0.79 -7.80
C TYR A 73 -11.19 -0.33 -8.63
N THR A 74 -9.90 -0.21 -8.85
CA THR A 74 -9.07 -1.25 -9.49
C THR A 74 -7.98 -1.72 -8.53
N ALA A 75 -7.60 -2.99 -8.64
CA ALA A 75 -6.64 -3.63 -7.76
C ALA A 75 -5.52 -4.31 -8.56
N TYR A 76 -4.28 -4.04 -8.17
CA TYR A 76 -3.08 -4.59 -8.81
C TYR A 76 -2.12 -5.16 -7.77
N ASP A 77 -1.48 -6.26 -8.13
CA ASP A 77 -0.41 -6.86 -7.34
C ASP A 77 0.61 -7.58 -8.23
N LEU A 78 1.84 -7.69 -7.79
CA LEU A 78 2.87 -8.49 -8.46
C LEU A 78 2.47 -9.96 -8.53
N ILE A 79 1.81 -10.45 -7.47
CA ILE A 79 1.32 -11.84 -7.34
C ILE A 79 -0.17 -11.78 -6.95
N PRO A 80 -1.10 -11.79 -7.93
CA PRO A 80 -2.53 -11.75 -7.64
C PRO A 80 -2.99 -12.93 -6.77
N ARG A 81 -3.67 -12.63 -5.66
CA ARG A 81 -4.21 -13.62 -4.71
C ARG A 81 -5.71 -13.55 -4.56
N HIS A 82 -6.37 -12.75 -5.38
CA HIS A 82 -7.82 -12.60 -5.44
C HIS A 82 -8.24 -12.46 -6.91
N PRO A 83 -9.39 -13.01 -7.34
CA PRO A 83 -9.85 -12.95 -8.73
C PRO A 83 -10.00 -11.53 -9.31
N SER A 84 -10.27 -10.54 -8.45
CA SER A 84 -10.40 -9.13 -8.86
C SER A 84 -9.07 -8.37 -8.92
N VAL A 85 -7.95 -9.01 -8.55
CA VAL A 85 -6.62 -8.38 -8.58
C VAL A 85 -5.93 -8.73 -9.89
N GLN A 86 -5.46 -7.72 -10.61
CA GLN A 86 -4.71 -7.88 -11.83
C GLN A 86 -3.20 -7.92 -11.54
N ARG A 87 -2.45 -8.65 -12.35
CA ARG A 87 -0.99 -8.67 -12.23
C ARG A 87 -0.37 -7.39 -12.74
N TRP A 88 0.47 -6.74 -11.90
CA TRP A 88 1.21 -5.55 -12.27
C TRP A 88 2.47 -5.38 -11.42
N ASP A 89 3.58 -5.00 -12.06
CA ASP A 89 4.81 -4.64 -11.35
C ASP A 89 4.92 -3.11 -11.23
N ILE A 90 4.55 -2.58 -10.07
CA ILE A 90 4.58 -1.13 -9.79
C ILE A 90 5.99 -0.53 -9.81
N THR A 91 7.03 -1.35 -9.85
CA THR A 91 8.42 -0.89 -9.92
C THR A 91 8.95 -0.81 -11.34
N ALA A 92 8.24 -1.39 -12.33
CA ALA A 92 8.68 -1.51 -13.72
C ALA A 92 7.94 -0.55 -14.65
N GLU A 93 6.63 -0.33 -14.42
CA GLU A 93 5.79 0.44 -15.33
C GLU A 93 4.74 1.29 -14.60
N PRO A 94 4.31 2.44 -15.19
CA PRO A 94 3.29 3.27 -14.57
C PRO A 94 1.94 2.54 -14.56
N LEU A 95 1.18 2.75 -13.50
CA LEU A 95 -0.21 2.29 -13.39
C LEU A 95 -1.12 3.04 -14.38
N PRO A 96 -2.29 2.51 -14.72
CA PRO A 96 -3.33 3.27 -15.41
C PRO A 96 -3.66 4.57 -14.65
N ARG A 97 -4.07 5.62 -15.38
CA ARG A 97 -4.40 6.90 -14.75
C ARG A 97 -5.63 6.80 -13.87
N VAL A 98 -5.49 7.30 -12.66
CA VAL A 98 -6.54 7.38 -11.64
C VAL A 98 -6.39 8.66 -10.82
N ASP A 99 -7.36 8.99 -9.97
CA ASP A 99 -7.22 10.13 -9.07
C ASP A 99 -6.31 9.81 -7.89
N LEU A 100 -6.45 8.61 -7.30
CA LEU A 100 -5.72 8.17 -6.12
C LEU A 100 -5.06 6.80 -6.33
N ILE A 101 -3.77 6.71 -6.05
CA ILE A 101 -3.10 5.44 -5.79
C ILE A 101 -3.12 5.19 -4.28
N LEU A 102 -3.65 4.04 -3.87
CA LEU A 102 -3.49 3.49 -2.52
C LEU A 102 -2.32 2.49 -2.57
N CYS A 103 -1.30 2.69 -1.73
CA CYS A 103 -0.14 1.80 -1.66
C CYS A 103 0.20 1.52 -0.18
N ARG A 104 -0.61 0.65 0.44
CA ARG A 104 -0.55 0.37 1.86
C ARG A 104 0.34 -0.83 2.15
N MET A 105 1.35 -0.66 3.03
CA MET A 105 2.25 -1.73 3.49
C MET A 105 3.05 -2.43 2.37
N VAL A 106 3.35 -1.72 1.26
CA VAL A 106 4.07 -2.27 0.11
C VAL A 106 5.44 -1.62 -0.07
N LEU A 107 5.52 -0.29 -0.09
CA LEU A 107 6.77 0.44 -0.34
C LEU A 107 7.89 0.07 0.64
N ASN A 108 7.52 -0.28 1.86
CA ASN A 108 8.43 -0.75 2.91
C ASN A 108 9.11 -2.10 2.60
N HIS A 109 8.67 -2.82 1.57
CA HIS A 109 9.27 -4.09 1.14
C HIS A 109 10.13 -3.97 -0.11
N ILE A 110 10.02 -2.87 -0.86
CA ILE A 110 10.68 -2.70 -2.17
C ILE A 110 11.80 -1.65 -2.16
N GLN A 111 12.31 -1.27 -0.99
CA GLN A 111 13.53 -0.47 -0.90
C GLN A 111 14.71 -1.28 -1.51
N PRO A 112 15.52 -0.78 -2.45
CA PRO A 112 15.78 0.63 -2.78
C PRO A 112 14.98 1.20 -3.97
N ARG A 113 13.98 0.50 -4.52
CA ARG A 113 13.21 0.94 -5.70
C ARG A 113 12.14 2.00 -5.42
N VAL A 114 11.95 2.39 -4.15
CA VAL A 114 10.95 3.40 -3.75
C VAL A 114 11.01 4.69 -4.57
N PRO A 115 12.18 5.34 -4.78
CA PRO A 115 12.22 6.59 -5.56
C PRO A 115 11.72 6.41 -7.01
N GLN A 116 12.09 5.30 -7.65
CA GLN A 116 11.63 4.96 -9.00
C GLN A 116 10.13 4.71 -9.02
N THR A 117 9.61 3.93 -8.07
CA THR A 117 8.17 3.65 -7.94
C THR A 117 7.36 4.93 -7.74
N LEU A 118 7.82 5.83 -6.87
CA LEU A 118 7.17 7.12 -6.66
C LEU A 118 7.18 8.00 -7.92
N ALA A 119 8.24 7.94 -8.73
CA ALA A 119 8.29 8.63 -10.02
C ALA A 119 7.26 8.07 -11.02
N LEU A 120 7.01 6.75 -11.01
CA LEU A 120 5.96 6.12 -11.81
C LEU A 120 4.55 6.50 -11.29
N PHE A 121 4.35 6.55 -9.98
CA PHE A 121 3.08 6.97 -9.38
C PHE A 121 2.70 8.41 -9.74
N LYS A 122 3.67 9.33 -9.78
CA LYS A 122 3.45 10.71 -10.23
C LYS A 122 2.97 10.83 -11.69
N GLN A 123 3.24 9.83 -12.53
CA GLN A 123 2.73 9.79 -13.89
C GLN A 123 1.29 9.28 -13.99
N SER A 124 0.82 8.60 -12.93
CA SER A 124 -0.41 7.82 -12.93
C SER A 124 -1.54 8.44 -12.09
N ALA A 125 -1.23 9.27 -11.09
CA ALA A 125 -2.25 9.78 -10.19
C ALA A 125 -1.99 11.20 -9.70
N HIS A 126 -3.06 11.86 -9.23
CA HIS A 126 -3.00 13.17 -8.56
C HIS A 126 -2.72 13.06 -7.07
N TYR A 127 -3.12 11.92 -6.46
CA TYR A 127 -2.96 11.65 -5.05
C TYR A 127 -2.30 10.30 -4.80
N LEU A 128 -1.58 10.20 -3.69
CA LEU A 128 -1.04 8.95 -3.15
C LEU A 128 -1.42 8.82 -1.68
N ALA A 129 -2.11 7.75 -1.32
CA ALA A 129 -2.26 7.30 0.05
C ALA A 129 -1.31 6.12 0.30
N ALA A 130 -0.34 6.28 1.18
CA ALA A 130 0.65 5.23 1.43
C ALA A 130 1.02 5.14 2.91
N THR A 131 1.48 3.95 3.32
CA THR A 131 2.04 3.74 4.65
C THR A 131 3.38 4.45 4.76
N GLN A 132 3.53 5.26 5.79
CA GLN A 132 4.78 5.90 6.16
C GLN A 132 5.11 5.72 7.64
N TYR A 133 6.36 5.98 8.00
CA TYR A 133 6.85 6.00 9.38
C TYR A 133 7.45 7.38 9.67
N GLY A 134 7.23 7.91 10.88
CA GLY A 134 7.61 9.28 11.23
C GLY A 134 9.12 9.54 11.31
N ASP A 135 9.91 8.50 11.28
CA ASP A 135 11.37 8.53 11.33
C ASP A 135 11.98 7.33 10.59
N ASP A 136 13.28 7.39 10.32
CA ASP A 136 14.06 6.24 9.83
C ASP A 136 14.35 5.29 10.99
N ALA A 137 13.36 4.56 11.43
CA ALA A 137 13.59 3.55 12.45
C ALA A 137 14.36 2.35 11.89
N PRO A 138 15.13 1.67 12.74
CA PRO A 138 15.92 0.52 12.29
C PRO A 138 15.04 -0.54 11.66
N GLN A 139 15.60 -1.19 10.66
CA GLN A 139 15.01 -2.31 9.96
C GLN A 139 14.57 -3.40 10.95
N ARG A 140 13.29 -3.78 10.94
CA ARG A 140 12.77 -4.88 11.76
C ARG A 140 13.18 -6.26 11.24
N SER A 141 13.38 -6.36 9.91
CA SER A 141 13.84 -7.57 9.24
C SER A 141 14.54 -7.22 7.93
N LYS A 142 15.20 -8.19 7.28
CA LYS A 142 15.81 -8.00 5.94
C LYS A 142 14.81 -7.65 4.83
N GLN A 143 13.51 -7.77 5.11
CA GLN A 143 12.43 -7.61 4.13
C GLN A 143 11.45 -6.49 4.51
N PHE A 144 11.71 -5.75 5.58
CA PHE A 144 10.83 -4.69 6.06
C PHE A 144 11.65 -3.48 6.46
N TYR A 145 11.38 -2.35 5.79
CA TYR A 145 12.03 -1.06 6.01
C TYR A 145 11.01 -0.06 6.52
N ARG A 146 11.29 0.60 7.63
CA ARG A 146 10.53 1.79 8.02
C ARG A 146 10.97 2.93 7.12
N LEU A 147 10.02 3.53 6.40
CA LEU A 147 10.29 4.58 5.42
C LEU A 147 9.64 5.89 5.85
N ASP A 148 10.41 6.95 5.89
CA ASP A 148 9.89 8.31 5.93
C ASP A 148 9.73 8.83 4.50
N LEU A 149 8.50 8.76 3.97
CA LEU A 149 8.20 9.16 2.59
C LEU A 149 8.28 10.67 2.37
N ARG A 150 8.29 11.50 3.45
CA ARG A 150 8.45 12.95 3.37
C ARG A 150 9.75 13.36 2.67
N LYS A 151 10.78 12.53 2.70
CA LYS A 151 12.05 12.75 1.99
C LYS A 151 11.90 12.91 0.47
N TRP A 152 10.87 12.30 -0.12
CA TRP A 152 10.62 12.30 -1.56
C TRP A 152 9.36 13.07 -1.95
N LEU A 153 8.40 13.21 -1.03
CA LEU A 153 7.06 13.73 -1.31
C LEU A 153 6.77 15.05 -0.58
N GLY A 154 7.61 15.45 0.38
CA GLY A 154 7.30 16.55 1.29
C GLY A 154 6.25 16.16 2.33
N GLU A 155 5.69 17.16 3.02
CA GLU A 155 4.68 16.92 4.05
C GLU A 155 3.36 16.41 3.44
N PRO A 156 2.73 15.40 4.05
CA PRO A 156 1.42 14.92 3.62
C PRO A 156 0.33 15.94 3.97
N ILE A 157 -0.77 15.91 3.21
CA ILE A 157 -1.95 16.77 3.46
C ILE A 157 -2.89 16.17 4.51
N GLU A 158 -2.83 14.87 4.71
CA GLU A 158 -3.60 14.13 5.73
C GLU A 158 -2.72 13.00 6.31
N VAL A 159 -2.91 12.70 7.60
CA VAL A 159 -2.24 11.59 8.28
C VAL A 159 -3.19 10.95 9.28
N VAL A 160 -3.19 9.63 9.36
CA VAL A 160 -3.91 8.87 10.38
C VAL A 160 -3.04 7.69 10.85
N GLN A 161 -3.16 7.31 12.11
CA GLN A 161 -2.56 6.09 12.60
C GLN A 161 -3.16 4.87 11.88
N ASP A 162 -2.34 4.00 11.30
CA ASP A 162 -2.75 2.85 10.51
C ASP A 162 -2.50 1.54 11.29
N GLY A 163 -3.47 1.16 12.11
CA GLY A 163 -3.35 0.02 13.01
C GLY A 163 -2.61 0.37 14.31
N PRO A 164 -2.01 -0.61 15.01
CA PRO A 164 -1.17 -0.40 16.20
C PRO A 164 0.00 0.54 15.92
N GLU A 165 0.51 1.21 16.97
CA GLU A 165 1.59 2.22 16.86
C GLU A 165 2.78 1.79 15.98
N ASP A 166 3.10 0.51 16.04
CA ASP A 166 4.20 -0.08 15.28
C ASP A 166 3.93 -0.27 13.77
N PHE A 167 2.69 -0.16 13.31
CA PHE A 167 2.31 -0.36 11.90
C PHE A 167 2.51 0.89 11.03
N GLY A 168 2.90 2.01 11.64
CA GLY A 168 3.08 3.27 10.95
C GLY A 168 1.78 4.04 10.75
N GLN A 169 1.80 4.98 9.85
CA GLN A 169 0.71 5.89 9.55
C GLN A 169 0.27 5.70 8.10
N LEU A 170 -1.02 5.81 7.82
CA LEU A 170 -1.51 6.05 6.47
C LEU A 170 -1.51 7.56 6.25
N ALA A 171 -0.81 8.02 5.23
CA ALA A 171 -0.72 9.43 4.90
C ALA A 171 -1.10 9.67 3.44
N LEU A 172 -1.69 10.85 3.17
CA LEU A 172 -2.14 11.28 1.85
C LEU A 172 -1.28 12.43 1.36
N TRP A 173 -0.76 12.31 0.15
CA TRP A 173 -0.03 13.36 -0.56
C TRP A 173 -0.74 13.78 -1.84
N ARG A 174 -0.56 15.03 -2.23
CA ARG A 174 -0.81 15.46 -3.61
C ARG A 174 0.47 15.24 -4.41
N LEU A 175 0.35 14.49 -5.51
CA LEU A 175 1.45 14.21 -6.43
C LEU A 175 1.49 15.30 -7.51
N GLY A 176 2.11 16.36 -7.41
CA GLY A 176 2.10 17.53 -8.29
C GLY A 176 2.21 17.26 -9.79
#